data_eedfad77b12c67eee19ee061a253cf6c
#
_entry.id   eedfad77b12c67eee19ee061a253cf6c
#
_cell.length_a   1.000
_cell.length_b   1.000
_cell.length_c   1.000
_cell.angle_alpha   90.00
_cell.angle_beta   90.00
_cell.angle_gamma   90.00
#
_symmetry.space_group_name_H-M   'P 1'
#
loop_
_entity.id
_entity.type
_entity.pdbx_description
1 polymer ?
#
loop_
_entity_poly.entity_id
_entity_poly.type
_entity_poly.pdbx_seq_one_letter_code
_entity_poly.pdbx_strand_id
1 'polypeptide(L)'
;MNPLTRRDIIAHQASVPWPHQRQVEQDLLLCRAMAALFNDTFLRGQIAMRGGTLLHKIHLAPAVRYSEDIDLVVFGNRPEDHVAKAIRRVLKPEFGAPTDSIWDTIRLAIRNTVRPSRVLRLTYSVASVIEPGASLDIVVEANVTERVPHRPVVAIPFAFAFREATIAAQVNGYDIHEMLGTKLRALFQ
;
A
#
# COMPACT_ATOMS: atom_id res chain seq x y z
N MET A 1 -13.63 -6.77 -10.62
CA MET A 1 -12.78 -6.20 -11.69
C MET A 1 -12.32 -7.34 -12.61
N ASN A 2 -12.06 -7.09 -13.89
CA ASN A 2 -11.58 -8.16 -14.78
C ASN A 2 -10.16 -8.60 -14.37
N PRO A 3 -9.84 -9.92 -14.46
CA PRO A 3 -8.52 -10.41 -14.13
C PRO A 3 -7.45 -9.75 -15.02
N LEU A 4 -6.23 -9.64 -14.48
CA LEU A 4 -5.08 -9.19 -15.26
C LEU A 4 -4.79 -10.15 -16.41
N THR A 5 -4.26 -9.59 -17.49
CA THR A 5 -3.77 -10.32 -18.65
C THR A 5 -2.30 -9.97 -18.90
N ARG A 6 -1.59 -10.83 -19.61
CA ARG A 6 -0.21 -10.56 -20.01
C ARG A 6 -0.08 -9.23 -20.79
N ARG A 7 -1.09 -8.90 -21.59
CA ARG A 7 -1.13 -7.63 -22.35
C ARG A 7 -1.14 -6.41 -21.40
N ASP A 8 -1.87 -6.49 -20.30
CA ASP A 8 -1.94 -5.40 -19.31
C ASP A 8 -0.55 -5.15 -18.69
N ILE A 9 0.19 -6.22 -18.40
CA ILE A 9 1.53 -6.15 -17.79
C ILE A 9 2.54 -5.58 -18.79
N ILE A 10 2.52 -6.03 -20.04
CA ILE A 10 3.39 -5.51 -21.10
C ILE A 10 3.11 -4.00 -21.33
N ALA A 11 1.84 -3.59 -21.33
CA ALA A 11 1.49 -2.19 -21.47
C ALA A 11 2.00 -1.36 -20.27
N HIS A 12 1.91 -1.88 -19.05
CA HIS A 12 2.39 -1.20 -17.84
C HIS A 12 3.92 -1.08 -17.79
N GLN A 13 4.64 -2.01 -18.40
CA GLN A 13 6.12 -2.00 -18.44
C GLN A 13 6.70 -0.71 -19.03
N ALA A 14 5.99 -0.08 -19.96
CA ALA A 14 6.42 1.20 -20.55
C ALA A 14 6.42 2.37 -19.55
N SER A 15 5.71 2.25 -18.43
CA SER A 15 5.56 3.30 -17.41
C SER A 15 6.42 3.09 -16.16
N VAL A 16 7.16 1.98 -16.06
CA VAL A 16 7.98 1.64 -14.89
C VAL A 16 9.37 1.16 -15.28
N PRO A 17 10.41 1.40 -14.46
CA PRO A 17 11.80 1.06 -14.78
C PRO A 17 12.16 -0.40 -14.41
N TRP A 18 11.20 -1.26 -14.09
CA TRP A 18 11.49 -2.59 -13.57
C TRP A 18 11.99 -3.54 -14.68
N PRO A 19 13.14 -4.22 -14.48
CA PRO A 19 13.71 -5.10 -15.50
C PRO A 19 12.96 -6.44 -15.64
N HIS A 20 12.27 -6.89 -14.59
CA HIS A 20 11.61 -8.19 -14.58
C HIS A 20 10.08 -8.03 -14.69
N GLN A 21 9.47 -8.80 -15.61
CA GLN A 21 8.01 -8.76 -15.81
C GLN A 21 7.21 -9.10 -14.54
N ARG A 22 7.76 -9.94 -13.65
CA ARG A 22 7.18 -10.23 -12.34
C ARG A 22 7.07 -8.97 -11.47
N GLN A 23 8.10 -8.11 -11.49
CA GLN A 23 8.08 -6.84 -10.77
C GLN A 23 7.05 -5.87 -11.37
N VAL A 24 6.92 -5.86 -12.71
CA VAL A 24 5.91 -5.05 -13.40
C VAL A 24 4.51 -5.51 -13.05
N GLU A 25 4.26 -6.81 -13.00
CA GLU A 25 2.98 -7.40 -12.58
C GLU A 25 2.62 -7.00 -11.15
N GLN A 26 3.55 -7.16 -10.22
CA GLN A 26 3.34 -6.79 -8.82
C GLN A 26 3.12 -5.28 -8.67
N ASP A 27 3.87 -4.47 -9.38
CA ASP A 27 3.71 -3.01 -9.41
C ASP A 27 2.31 -2.58 -9.88
N LEU A 28 1.81 -3.21 -10.95
CA LEU A 28 0.45 -2.94 -11.45
C LEU A 28 -0.62 -3.37 -10.45
N LEU A 29 -0.44 -4.51 -9.78
CA LEU A 29 -1.34 -4.96 -8.70
C LEU A 29 -1.37 -3.96 -7.55
N LEU A 30 -0.21 -3.44 -7.13
CA LEU A 30 -0.13 -2.39 -6.10
C LEU A 30 -0.82 -1.09 -6.54
N CYS A 31 -0.62 -0.65 -7.78
CA CYS A 31 -1.31 0.53 -8.32
C CYS A 31 -2.84 0.38 -8.24
N ARG A 32 -3.35 -0.78 -8.64
CA ARG A 32 -4.79 -1.07 -8.59
C ARG A 32 -5.33 -1.09 -7.15
N ALA A 33 -4.60 -1.73 -6.25
CA ALA A 33 -4.97 -1.79 -4.83
C ALA A 33 -4.99 -0.40 -4.19
N MET A 34 -3.97 0.42 -4.45
CA MET A 34 -3.91 1.81 -3.97
C MET A 34 -5.12 2.60 -4.46
N ALA A 35 -5.41 2.55 -5.76
CA ALA A 35 -6.57 3.24 -6.32
C ALA A 35 -7.89 2.74 -5.71
N ALA A 36 -8.06 1.43 -5.53
CA ALA A 36 -9.24 0.86 -4.91
C ALA A 36 -9.43 1.32 -3.45
N LEU A 37 -8.36 1.29 -2.65
CA LEU A 37 -8.39 1.70 -1.25
C LEU A 37 -8.76 3.18 -1.09
N PHE A 38 -8.19 4.07 -1.90
CA PHE A 38 -8.39 5.51 -1.76
C PHE A 38 -9.59 6.07 -2.54
N ASN A 39 -10.17 5.30 -3.44
CA ASN A 39 -11.47 5.60 -4.04
C ASN A 39 -12.66 5.10 -3.20
N ASP A 40 -12.44 4.24 -2.20
CA ASP A 40 -13.49 3.87 -1.26
C ASP A 40 -13.80 5.02 -0.31
N THR A 41 -15.06 5.45 -0.28
CA THR A 41 -15.53 6.63 0.47
C THR A 41 -15.33 6.50 1.98
N PHE A 42 -15.44 5.29 2.55
CA PHE A 42 -15.21 5.04 3.96
C PHE A 42 -13.71 5.06 4.27
N LEU A 43 -12.91 4.30 3.52
CA LEU A 43 -11.46 4.14 3.78
C LEU A 43 -10.70 5.45 3.60
N ARG A 44 -11.06 6.26 2.62
CA ARG A 44 -10.44 7.57 2.39
C ARG A 44 -10.44 8.48 3.63
N GLY A 45 -11.47 8.38 4.48
CA GLY A 45 -11.52 9.12 5.74
C GLY A 45 -10.85 8.43 6.94
N GLN A 46 -10.27 7.24 6.75
CA GLN A 46 -9.75 6.43 7.86
C GLN A 46 -8.28 6.05 7.73
N ILE A 47 -7.76 5.96 6.51
CA ILE A 47 -6.40 5.47 6.25
C ILE A 47 -5.55 6.50 5.51
N ALA A 48 -4.26 6.47 5.80
CA ALA A 48 -3.24 7.18 5.03
C ALA A 48 -2.09 6.22 4.71
N MET A 49 -1.43 6.43 3.58
CA MET A 49 -0.21 5.70 3.24
C MET A 49 1.01 6.27 3.96
N ARG A 50 1.95 5.39 4.21
CA ARG A 50 3.31 5.69 4.61
C ARG A 50 4.27 4.69 3.94
N GLY A 51 5.50 4.57 4.40
CA GLY A 51 6.41 3.51 3.96
C GLY A 51 7.07 3.73 2.61
N GLY A 52 7.67 2.65 2.10
CA GLY A 52 8.47 2.68 0.89
C GLY A 52 7.67 2.98 -0.36
N THR A 53 6.50 2.39 -0.48
CA THR A 53 5.62 2.56 -1.64
C THR A 53 5.14 4.00 -1.79
N LEU A 54 4.71 4.66 -0.71
CA LEU A 54 4.36 6.09 -0.75
C LEU A 54 5.56 6.94 -1.18
N LEU A 55 6.73 6.71 -0.57
CA LEU A 55 7.91 7.51 -0.85
C LEU A 55 8.35 7.40 -2.31
N HIS A 56 8.52 6.18 -2.80
CA HIS A 56 9.13 5.97 -4.12
C HIS A 56 8.15 6.09 -5.28
N LYS A 57 6.89 5.69 -5.08
CA LYS A 57 5.89 5.68 -6.16
C LYS A 57 5.14 7.01 -6.29
N ILE A 58 5.03 7.78 -5.20
CA ILE A 58 4.26 9.02 -5.19
C ILE A 58 5.15 10.25 -4.99
N HIS A 59 5.91 10.32 -3.88
CA HIS A 59 6.72 11.52 -3.59
C HIS A 59 7.92 11.68 -4.52
N LEU A 60 8.55 10.58 -4.93
CA LEU A 60 9.74 10.55 -5.78
C LEU A 60 9.42 9.98 -7.18
N ALA A 61 8.21 10.22 -7.68
CA ALA A 61 7.84 9.78 -9.02
C ALA A 61 8.71 10.47 -10.11
N PRO A 62 9.16 9.73 -11.16
CA PRO A 62 8.96 8.30 -11.39
C PRO A 62 9.70 7.44 -10.36
N ALA A 63 9.15 6.27 -10.04
CA ALA A 63 9.65 5.41 -8.96
C ALA A 63 11.12 5.03 -9.19
N VAL A 64 11.98 5.35 -8.22
CA VAL A 64 13.43 5.09 -8.28
C VAL A 64 13.84 3.78 -7.57
N ARG A 65 12.93 3.20 -6.81
CA ARG A 65 13.14 1.94 -6.09
C ARG A 65 11.85 1.11 -6.16
N TYR A 66 12.04 -0.19 -6.39
CA TYR A 66 10.97 -1.18 -6.32
C TYR A 66 10.43 -1.32 -4.89
N SER A 67 9.12 -1.47 -4.75
CA SER A 67 8.44 -1.69 -3.48
C SER A 67 7.35 -2.74 -3.65
N GLU A 68 7.14 -3.58 -2.63
CA GLU A 68 6.30 -4.77 -2.68
C GLU A 68 5.07 -4.68 -1.76
N ASP A 69 5.09 -3.73 -0.82
CA ASP A 69 4.14 -3.64 0.28
C ASP A 69 3.27 -2.39 0.20
N ILE A 70 2.11 -2.43 0.82
CA ILE A 70 1.27 -1.26 1.07
C ILE A 70 1.25 -1.00 2.58
N ASP A 71 1.97 0.04 2.99
CA ASP A 71 2.00 0.48 4.39
C ASP A 71 0.94 1.54 4.64
N LEU A 72 0.03 1.25 5.55
CA LEU A 72 -1.06 2.12 5.95
C LEU A 72 -0.93 2.53 7.42
N VAL A 73 -1.51 3.65 7.76
CA VAL A 73 -1.82 4.06 9.12
C VAL A 73 -3.31 4.38 9.22
N VAL A 74 -3.93 3.95 10.29
CA VAL A 74 -5.33 4.29 10.59
C VAL A 74 -5.32 5.57 11.41
N PHE A 75 -5.57 6.71 10.76
CA PHE A 75 -5.61 8.02 11.42
C PHE A 75 -7.04 8.42 11.83
N GLY A 76 -8.06 7.83 11.21
CA GLY A 76 -9.45 8.08 11.52
C GLY A 76 -9.90 7.52 12.87
N ASN A 77 -11.10 7.90 13.29
CA ASN A 77 -11.64 7.58 14.62
C ASN A 77 -12.52 6.31 14.66
N ARG A 78 -12.69 5.63 13.53
CA ARG A 78 -13.51 4.43 13.48
C ARG A 78 -12.84 3.23 14.15
N PRO A 79 -13.62 2.27 14.68
CA PRO A 79 -13.09 1.04 15.25
C PRO A 79 -12.19 0.29 14.27
N GLU A 80 -11.09 -0.25 14.77
CA GLU A 80 -10.07 -0.97 13.98
C GLU A 80 -10.67 -2.10 13.15
N ASP A 81 -11.58 -2.86 13.75
CA ASP A 81 -12.25 -3.98 13.05
C ASP A 81 -13.10 -3.54 11.88
N HIS A 82 -13.72 -2.36 11.95
CA HIS A 82 -14.49 -1.81 10.84
C HIS A 82 -13.55 -1.42 9.68
N VAL A 83 -12.42 -0.79 9.99
CA VAL A 83 -11.40 -0.46 8.99
C VAL A 83 -10.80 -1.73 8.38
N ALA A 84 -10.46 -2.72 9.20
CA ALA A 84 -9.96 -4.01 8.75
C ALA A 84 -10.93 -4.75 7.81
N LYS A 85 -12.23 -4.77 8.17
CA LYS A 85 -13.28 -5.33 7.31
C LYS A 85 -13.40 -4.58 5.99
N ALA A 86 -13.32 -3.25 6.01
CA ALA A 86 -13.40 -2.43 4.81
C ALA A 86 -12.18 -2.66 3.90
N ILE A 87 -10.97 -2.74 4.42
CA ILE A 87 -9.75 -3.06 3.64
C ILE A 87 -9.92 -4.41 2.94
N ARG A 88 -10.32 -5.48 3.67
CA ARG A 88 -10.55 -6.81 3.07
C ARG A 88 -11.63 -6.78 2.00
N ARG A 89 -12.74 -6.08 2.23
CA ARG A 89 -13.84 -5.93 1.28
C ARG A 89 -13.37 -5.27 -0.02
N VAL A 90 -12.61 -4.18 0.10
CA VAL A 90 -12.13 -3.39 -1.04
C VAL A 90 -11.07 -4.15 -1.84
N LEU A 91 -10.18 -4.87 -1.18
CA LEU A 91 -9.11 -5.62 -1.85
C LEU A 91 -9.56 -7.00 -2.37
N LYS A 92 -10.71 -7.50 -1.93
CA LYS A 92 -11.21 -8.81 -2.40
C LYS A 92 -11.39 -8.92 -3.92
N PRO A 93 -11.90 -7.91 -4.65
CA PRO A 93 -11.97 -7.96 -6.11
C PRO A 93 -10.60 -7.91 -6.81
N GLU A 94 -9.58 -7.40 -6.13
CA GLU A 94 -8.21 -7.27 -6.67
C GLU A 94 -7.37 -8.53 -6.43
N PHE A 95 -7.43 -9.07 -5.22
CA PHE A 95 -6.50 -10.09 -4.72
C PHE A 95 -7.19 -11.39 -4.25
N GLY A 96 -8.51 -11.41 -4.15
CA GLY A 96 -9.22 -12.47 -3.46
C GLY A 96 -9.26 -12.28 -1.95
N ALA A 97 -9.45 -13.39 -1.23
CA ALA A 97 -9.33 -13.38 0.24
C ALA A 97 -7.83 -13.38 0.63
N PRO A 98 -7.47 -12.73 1.75
CA PRO A 98 -6.11 -12.86 2.27
C PRO A 98 -5.83 -14.30 2.66
N THR A 99 -4.63 -14.79 2.35
CA THR A 99 -4.14 -16.10 2.78
C THR A 99 -3.76 -16.10 4.25
N ASP A 100 -3.39 -14.92 4.77
CA ASP A 100 -3.12 -14.72 6.17
C ASP A 100 -3.63 -13.36 6.66
N SER A 101 -4.01 -13.30 7.95
CA SER A 101 -4.55 -12.10 8.57
C SER A 101 -4.20 -12.08 10.05
N ILE A 102 -3.10 -11.40 10.37
CA ILE A 102 -2.53 -11.39 11.71
C ILE A 102 -2.67 -10.00 12.33
N TRP A 103 -3.07 -9.95 13.59
CA TRP A 103 -2.86 -8.80 14.45
C TRP A 103 -1.54 -8.98 15.19
N ASP A 104 -0.55 -8.22 14.80
CA ASP A 104 0.77 -8.24 15.41
C ASP A 104 0.99 -7.04 16.34
N THR A 105 1.94 -7.18 17.27
CA THR A 105 2.38 -6.10 18.16
C THR A 105 3.87 -5.86 17.93
N ILE A 106 4.16 -4.82 17.17
CA ILE A 106 5.54 -4.39 16.96
C ILE A 106 5.98 -3.52 18.13
N ARG A 107 7.15 -3.80 18.69
CA ARG A 107 7.76 -2.96 19.72
C ARG A 107 8.58 -1.84 19.07
N LEU A 108 8.08 -0.63 19.17
CA LEU A 108 8.81 0.55 18.72
C LEU A 108 9.55 1.19 19.88
N ALA A 109 10.86 1.28 19.80
CA ALA A 109 11.67 2.04 20.75
C ALA A 109 11.60 3.54 20.40
N ILE A 110 11.10 4.36 21.29
CA ILE A 110 11.07 5.81 21.17
C ILE A 110 11.70 6.40 22.42
N ARG A 111 12.87 7.05 22.29
CA ARG A 111 13.59 7.72 23.40
C ARG A 111 13.63 6.88 24.68
N ASN A 112 14.22 5.70 24.62
CA ASN A 112 14.30 4.74 25.75
C ASN A 112 12.96 4.22 26.29
N THR A 113 11.85 4.48 25.60
CA THR A 113 10.54 3.93 25.94
C THR A 113 10.08 3.01 24.83
N VAL A 114 9.93 1.73 25.15
CA VAL A 114 9.36 0.74 24.21
C VAL A 114 7.84 0.89 24.27
N ARG A 115 7.22 1.30 23.18
CA ARG A 115 5.75 1.34 23.06
C ARG A 115 5.29 0.22 22.14
N PRO A 116 4.30 -0.58 22.55
CA PRO A 116 3.69 -1.56 21.67
C PRO A 116 2.92 -0.82 20.57
N SER A 117 3.17 -1.17 19.31
CA SER A 117 2.42 -0.68 18.16
C SER A 117 1.66 -1.86 17.55
N ARG A 118 0.34 -1.76 17.54
CA ARG A 118 -0.52 -2.79 16.98
C ARG A 118 -0.66 -2.60 15.48
N VAL A 119 -0.41 -3.65 14.73
CA VAL A 119 -0.45 -3.66 13.26
C VAL A 119 -1.33 -4.80 12.79
N LEU A 120 -2.23 -4.50 11.86
CA LEU A 120 -2.90 -5.52 11.07
C LEU A 120 -2.03 -5.83 9.87
N ARG A 121 -1.62 -7.08 9.71
CA ARG A 121 -0.94 -7.58 8.51
C ARG A 121 -1.88 -8.49 7.74
N LEU A 122 -2.09 -8.18 6.47
CA LEU A 122 -2.85 -8.98 5.53
C LEU A 122 -1.92 -9.44 4.42
N THR A 123 -1.78 -10.74 4.24
CA THR A 123 -1.01 -11.34 3.14
C THR A 123 -1.98 -11.90 2.11
N TYR A 124 -1.76 -11.55 0.85
CA TYR A 124 -2.53 -12.05 -0.29
C TYR A 124 -1.57 -12.79 -1.22
N SER A 125 -1.96 -13.99 -1.66
CA SER A 125 -1.22 -14.75 -2.66
C SER A 125 -2.02 -14.72 -3.96
N VAL A 126 -1.50 -13.98 -4.95
CA VAL A 126 -2.15 -13.76 -6.23
C VAL A 126 -1.44 -14.59 -7.29
N ALA A 127 -2.19 -15.43 -8.02
CA ALA A 127 -1.62 -16.22 -9.10
C ALA A 127 -0.99 -15.32 -10.17
N SER A 128 0.28 -15.57 -10.51
CA SER A 128 0.99 -14.81 -11.53
C SER A 128 0.45 -15.11 -12.92
N VAL A 129 0.25 -14.06 -13.70
CA VAL A 129 -0.10 -14.16 -15.14
C VAL A 129 1.14 -14.37 -15.99
N ILE A 130 2.29 -13.88 -15.52
CA ILE A 130 3.57 -13.98 -16.24
C ILE A 130 4.23 -15.33 -16.03
N GLU A 131 4.15 -15.88 -14.83
CA GLU A 131 4.78 -17.15 -14.43
C GLU A 131 3.70 -18.16 -14.03
N PRO A 132 3.15 -18.94 -14.99
CA PRO A 132 2.12 -19.93 -14.70
C PRO A 132 2.57 -20.92 -13.61
N GLY A 133 1.74 -21.11 -12.60
CA GLY A 133 2.03 -21.96 -11.44
C GLY A 133 2.77 -21.27 -10.29
N ALA A 134 3.23 -20.03 -10.47
CA ALA A 134 3.77 -19.19 -9.40
C ALA A 134 2.71 -18.24 -8.83
N SER A 135 2.98 -17.69 -7.64
CA SER A 135 2.18 -16.65 -7.03
C SER A 135 3.02 -15.43 -6.66
N LEU A 136 2.35 -14.30 -6.53
CA LEU A 136 2.89 -13.05 -6.02
C LEU A 136 2.29 -12.81 -4.64
N ASP A 137 3.14 -12.60 -3.64
CA ASP A 137 2.68 -12.24 -2.32
C ASP A 137 2.61 -10.73 -2.20
N ILE A 138 1.44 -10.23 -1.86
CA ILE A 138 1.16 -8.82 -1.61
C ILE A 138 0.88 -8.65 -0.13
N VAL A 139 1.66 -7.82 0.54
CA VAL A 139 1.49 -7.51 1.96
C VAL A 139 0.86 -6.14 2.12
N VAL A 140 -0.20 -6.08 2.91
CA VAL A 140 -0.84 -4.82 3.33
C VAL A 140 -0.76 -4.73 4.84
N GLU A 141 0.01 -3.76 5.33
CA GLU A 141 0.14 -3.48 6.75
C GLU A 141 -0.63 -2.22 7.13
N ALA A 142 -1.43 -2.30 8.18
CA ALA A 142 -2.15 -1.15 8.72
C ALA A 142 -1.81 -0.96 10.20
N ASN A 143 -1.04 0.07 10.50
CA ASN A 143 -0.74 0.47 11.88
C ASN A 143 -1.95 1.20 12.46
N VAL A 144 -2.44 0.71 13.60
CA VAL A 144 -3.62 1.24 14.28
C VAL A 144 -3.29 2.00 15.57
N THR A 145 -2.03 2.08 15.93
CA THR A 145 -1.57 2.74 17.18
C THR A 145 -1.02 4.14 16.90
N GLU A 146 -0.20 4.30 15.88
CA GLU A 146 0.40 5.59 15.50
C GLU A 146 -0.57 6.44 14.68
N ARG A 147 -1.69 6.84 15.27
CA ARG A 147 -2.79 7.50 14.57
C ARG A 147 -2.55 8.98 14.26
N VAL A 148 -1.65 9.63 14.97
CA VAL A 148 -1.42 11.07 14.86
C VAL A 148 0.00 11.33 14.39
N PRO A 149 0.22 11.64 13.11
CA PRO A 149 1.51 12.11 12.61
C PRO A 149 1.81 13.53 13.15
N HIS A 150 3.08 13.92 13.17
CA HIS A 150 3.48 15.28 13.54
C HIS A 150 3.04 16.33 12.53
N ARG A 151 3.01 15.93 11.24
CA ARG A 151 2.51 16.78 10.16
C ARG A 151 1.14 16.28 9.69
N PRO A 152 0.26 17.16 9.23
CA PRO A 152 -1.04 16.76 8.69
C PRO A 152 -0.86 15.75 7.55
N VAL A 153 -1.80 14.80 7.47
CA VAL A 153 -1.94 13.93 6.31
C VAL A 153 -2.29 14.79 5.09
N VAL A 154 -1.63 14.54 3.97
CA VAL A 154 -1.81 15.26 2.71
C VAL A 154 -2.51 14.38 1.68
N ALA A 155 -3.39 14.98 0.89
CA ALA A 155 -4.01 14.31 -0.25
C ALA A 155 -3.13 14.53 -1.48
N ILE A 156 -2.61 13.45 -2.06
CA ILE A 156 -1.65 13.46 -3.15
C ILE A 156 -2.29 12.84 -4.38
N PRO A 157 -2.30 13.52 -5.54
CA PRO A 157 -2.80 12.93 -6.77
C PRO A 157 -1.99 11.70 -7.16
N PHE A 158 -2.69 10.63 -7.51
CA PHE A 158 -2.10 9.40 -8.03
C PHE A 158 -2.89 8.93 -9.23
N ALA A 159 -2.22 8.59 -10.32
CA ALA A 159 -2.86 8.06 -11.50
C ALA A 159 -1.93 7.11 -12.26
N PHE A 160 -2.52 6.13 -12.92
CA PHE A 160 -1.81 5.22 -13.82
C PHE A 160 -2.70 4.79 -14.99
N ALA A 161 -2.08 4.48 -16.12
CA ALA A 161 -2.79 3.95 -17.27
C ALA A 161 -3.12 2.46 -17.05
N PHE A 162 -4.37 2.09 -17.34
CA PHE A 162 -4.79 0.70 -17.31
C PHE A 162 -5.79 0.44 -18.45
N ARG A 163 -5.37 -0.36 -19.42
CA ARG A 163 -6.12 -0.58 -20.67
C ARG A 163 -6.33 0.75 -21.41
N GLU A 164 -7.56 1.08 -21.75
CA GLU A 164 -7.91 2.30 -22.47
C GLU A 164 -8.29 3.49 -21.56
N ALA A 165 -8.05 3.33 -20.23
CA ALA A 165 -8.44 4.32 -19.25
C ALA A 165 -7.26 4.77 -18.39
N THR A 166 -7.37 5.97 -17.81
CA THR A 166 -6.53 6.42 -16.70
C THR A 166 -7.32 6.19 -15.41
N ILE A 167 -6.76 5.37 -14.52
CA ILE A 167 -7.30 5.18 -13.17
C ILE A 167 -6.62 6.22 -12.27
N ALA A 168 -7.44 7.02 -11.58
CA ALA A 168 -6.97 8.07 -10.69
C ALA A 168 -7.55 7.91 -9.29
N ALA A 169 -6.79 8.37 -8.30
CA ALA A 169 -7.20 8.45 -6.89
C ALA A 169 -6.52 9.65 -6.21
N GLN A 170 -7.11 10.14 -5.12
CA GLN A 170 -6.46 11.02 -4.17
C GLN A 170 -5.96 10.18 -3.00
N VAL A 171 -4.66 9.91 -2.98
CA VAL A 171 -4.03 9.10 -1.94
C VAL A 171 -3.74 9.99 -0.74
N ASN A 172 -4.37 9.70 0.40
CA ASN A 172 -3.94 10.28 1.65
C ASN A 172 -2.60 9.67 2.04
N GLY A 173 -1.61 10.48 2.30
CA GLY A 173 -0.28 10.03 2.66
C GLY A 173 0.39 10.93 3.68
N TYR A 174 1.42 10.42 4.31
CA TYR A 174 2.29 11.25 5.13
C TYR A 174 3.02 12.26 4.24
N ASP A 175 3.14 13.49 4.75
CA ASP A 175 4.01 14.51 4.16
C ASP A 175 5.44 13.97 4.00
N ILE A 176 6.17 14.43 2.98
CA ILE A 176 7.51 13.92 2.69
C ILE A 176 8.48 14.09 3.87
N HIS A 177 8.38 15.18 4.64
CA HIS A 177 9.24 15.40 5.79
C HIS A 177 8.89 14.46 6.94
N GLU A 178 7.60 14.16 7.14
CA GLU A 178 7.14 13.12 8.08
C GLU A 178 7.70 11.76 7.68
N MET A 179 7.66 11.44 6.38
CA MET A 179 8.23 10.21 5.83
C MET A 179 9.73 10.10 6.08
N LEU A 180 10.49 11.15 5.79
CA LEU A 180 11.94 11.18 6.02
C LEU A 180 12.26 11.08 7.51
N GLY A 181 11.51 11.79 8.36
CA GLY A 181 11.64 11.71 9.82
C GLY A 181 11.42 10.30 10.37
N THR A 182 10.38 9.59 9.88
CA THR A 182 10.12 8.21 10.30
C THR A 182 11.21 7.24 9.83
N LYS A 183 11.76 7.43 8.62
CA LYS A 183 12.88 6.61 8.13
C LYS A 183 14.17 6.86 8.89
N LEU A 184 14.50 8.11 9.20
CA LEU A 184 15.65 8.44 10.03
C LEU A 184 15.52 7.85 11.43
N ARG A 185 14.35 7.96 12.04
CA ARG A 185 14.07 7.32 13.34
C ARG A 185 14.35 5.82 13.31
N ALA A 186 13.96 5.12 12.25
CA ALA A 186 14.20 3.67 12.12
C ALA A 186 15.68 3.29 11.98
N LEU A 187 16.56 4.23 11.55
CA LEU A 187 18.01 3.98 11.48
C LEU A 187 18.70 4.09 12.85
N PHE A 188 18.05 4.73 13.84
CA PHE A 188 18.60 4.96 15.18
C PHE A 188 17.93 4.06 16.26
N GLN A 189 17.14 3.09 15.84
CA GLN A 189 16.52 2.06 16.69
C GLN A 189 17.21 0.71 16.54
#